data_8c9391c061eb17fdf63303754ec1c44f
#
_entry.id   8c9391c061eb17fdf63303754ec1c44f
#
_cell.length_a   1.000
_cell.length_b   1.000
_cell.length_c   1.000
_cell.angle_alpha   90.00
_cell.angle_beta   90.00
_cell.angle_gamma   90.00
#
_symmetry.space_group_name_H-M   'P 1'
#
loop_
_entity.id
_entity.type
_entity.pdbx_description
1 polymer ?
#
loop_
_entity_poly.entity_id
_entity_poly.type
_entity_poly.pdbx_seq_one_letter_code
_entity_poly.pdbx_strand_id
1 'polypeptide(L)'
;MLTQYQPLKLNTHIGIGIPWDLDRNIGGVSILPPYERSTSSEWYTGTANAIYQNLNYMEYYNPDYVLILGGDHIYKMDYQVMLDFHKANHADITMATIPVPIEEASRFGVCITDDTHRILEFEEKPEHPRSNLASMGIYIFSWPVLKEALIQLKDQKGCDFGKHILPYCHERGDRIFAFEYNGYWKDVGTLGSYWESNMELIDLIPVFNLYEEFWKIYTSNEWIRPQYIAGDAVIDKAIMGDGCEIYGEVHSSVIGSDVVIEEGAVVRDSIIMNSARIGKNTVLDRAIIAEGSIIGENCVLGAGEDDIPNKLKPDVYAFNLVTVGEKTVIPDGVTIGKNTAIAGKTTIDDYPDNTLAGGETLIKAGDM
;
A
#
# COMPACT_ATOMS: atom_id res chain seq x y z
N MET A 1 -1.09 3.06 -16.29
CA MET A 1 -0.49 3.02 -14.94
C MET A 1 0.91 3.61 -15.03
N LEU A 2 1.25 4.53 -14.10
CA LEU A 2 2.53 5.21 -14.05
C LEU A 2 3.44 4.51 -13.04
N THR A 3 4.61 4.02 -13.45
CA THR A 3 5.51 3.22 -12.60
C THR A 3 6.92 3.82 -12.63
N GLN A 4 7.63 3.80 -11.49
CA GLN A 4 8.98 4.37 -11.41
C GLN A 4 9.92 3.55 -10.52
N TYR A 5 9.60 3.39 -9.23
CA TYR A 5 10.49 2.75 -8.27
C TYR A 5 10.31 1.23 -8.28
N GLN A 6 11.41 0.49 -8.47
CA GLN A 6 11.44 -0.99 -8.53
C GLN A 6 10.24 -1.59 -9.29
N PRO A 7 10.00 -1.18 -10.55
CA PRO A 7 8.74 -1.45 -11.22
C PRO A 7 8.57 -2.91 -11.66
N LEU A 8 9.61 -3.75 -11.58
CA LEU A 8 9.63 -5.07 -12.20
C LEU A 8 8.51 -5.96 -11.65
N LYS A 9 8.35 -6.07 -10.33
CA LYS A 9 7.29 -6.90 -9.72
C LYS A 9 5.90 -6.41 -10.10
N LEU A 10 5.67 -5.11 -9.99
CA LEU A 10 4.39 -4.50 -10.35
C LEU A 10 4.08 -4.68 -11.84
N ASN A 11 5.05 -4.47 -12.72
CA ASN A 11 4.89 -4.65 -14.15
C ASN A 11 4.62 -6.11 -14.51
N THR A 12 5.29 -7.06 -13.85
CA THR A 12 5.06 -8.49 -14.04
C THR A 12 3.67 -8.90 -13.55
N HIS A 13 3.23 -8.39 -12.39
CA HIS A 13 1.91 -8.66 -11.84
C HIS A 13 0.78 -8.16 -12.75
N ILE A 14 0.90 -6.95 -13.26
CA ILE A 14 -0.08 -6.37 -14.17
C ILE A 14 -0.02 -7.04 -15.55
N GLY A 15 1.17 -7.32 -16.07
CA GLY A 15 1.36 -7.88 -17.40
C GLY A 15 0.62 -7.07 -18.46
N ILE A 16 -0.13 -7.74 -19.31
CA ILE A 16 -1.00 -7.09 -20.31
C ILE A 16 -2.44 -6.89 -19.83
N GLY A 17 -2.73 -7.19 -18.57
CA GLY A 17 -4.04 -6.93 -17.96
C GLY A 17 -5.06 -8.07 -18.04
N ILE A 18 -4.65 -9.29 -18.37
CA ILE A 18 -5.55 -10.47 -18.51
C ILE A 18 -6.45 -10.66 -17.27
N PRO A 19 -5.97 -10.65 -16.02
CA PRO A 19 -6.82 -10.87 -14.86
C PRO A 19 -7.98 -9.87 -14.71
N TRP A 20 -7.85 -8.70 -15.33
CA TRP A 20 -8.83 -7.61 -15.27
C TRP A 20 -9.61 -7.40 -16.56
N ASP A 21 -9.51 -8.30 -17.55
CA ASP A 21 -10.11 -8.15 -18.90
C ASP A 21 -9.65 -6.83 -19.58
N LEU A 22 -8.38 -6.45 -19.39
CA LEU A 22 -7.78 -5.23 -19.92
C LEU A 22 -6.70 -5.50 -20.99
N ASP A 23 -6.61 -6.71 -21.53
CA ASP A 23 -5.69 -7.13 -22.61
C ASP A 23 -6.22 -6.79 -24.01
N ARG A 24 -6.74 -5.58 -24.17
CA ARG A 24 -7.43 -5.12 -25.39
C ARG A 24 -6.50 -4.34 -26.30
N ASN A 25 -6.71 -4.44 -27.62
CA ASN A 25 -5.95 -3.68 -28.62
C ASN A 25 -6.23 -2.16 -28.53
N ILE A 26 -7.44 -1.77 -28.12
CA ILE A 26 -7.86 -0.36 -27.93
C ILE A 26 -8.47 -0.25 -26.53
N GLY A 27 -7.99 0.66 -25.74
CA GLY A 27 -8.25 0.72 -24.29
C GLY A 27 -7.38 -0.30 -23.56
N GLY A 28 -7.86 -0.84 -22.45
CA GLY A 28 -7.07 -1.78 -21.65
C GLY A 28 -6.03 -1.08 -20.76
N VAL A 29 -5.04 -1.85 -20.28
CA VAL A 29 -3.98 -1.33 -19.42
C VAL A 29 -2.72 -1.00 -20.20
N SER A 30 -2.11 0.14 -19.88
CA SER A 30 -0.78 0.51 -20.37
C SER A 30 0.12 0.89 -19.19
N ILE A 31 1.34 0.37 -19.21
CA ILE A 31 2.36 0.71 -18.22
C ILE A 31 3.23 1.80 -18.83
N LEU A 32 3.32 2.94 -18.14
CA LEU A 32 4.00 4.12 -18.61
C LEU A 32 5.14 4.47 -17.61
N PRO A 33 6.35 3.93 -17.81
CA PRO A 33 7.53 4.32 -17.04
C PRO A 33 8.06 5.68 -17.53
N PRO A 34 8.88 6.38 -16.73
CA PRO A 34 9.64 7.52 -17.23
C PRO A 34 10.57 7.06 -18.37
N TYR A 35 10.73 7.90 -19.38
CA TYR A 35 11.55 7.60 -20.55
C TYR A 35 12.42 8.78 -20.95
N GLU A 36 13.54 8.47 -21.61
CA GLU A 36 14.45 9.47 -22.16
C GLU A 36 13.83 10.11 -23.42
N ARG A 37 13.83 11.45 -23.44
CA ARG A 37 13.49 12.23 -24.63
C ARG A 37 14.76 12.75 -25.27
N SER A 38 14.71 13.11 -26.55
CA SER A 38 15.87 13.65 -27.29
C SER A 38 16.49 14.90 -26.65
N THR A 39 15.76 15.60 -25.80
CA THR A 39 16.16 16.86 -25.16
C THR A 39 16.29 16.79 -23.64
N SER A 40 15.75 15.75 -23.00
CA SER A 40 15.78 15.59 -21.54
C SER A 40 15.51 14.13 -21.14
N SER A 41 16.21 13.68 -20.10
CA SER A 41 15.93 12.40 -19.42
C SER A 41 15.56 12.75 -17.99
N GLU A 42 14.30 12.64 -17.64
CA GLU A 42 13.82 13.03 -16.31
C GLU A 42 12.94 11.95 -15.71
N TRP A 43 13.27 11.61 -14.47
CA TRP A 43 12.39 10.83 -13.60
C TRP A 43 11.12 11.63 -13.30
N TYR A 44 10.03 10.94 -12.95
CA TYR A 44 8.85 11.62 -12.41
C TYR A 44 9.23 12.30 -11.10
N THR A 45 9.09 13.62 -11.03
CA THR A 45 9.47 14.42 -9.86
C THR A 45 8.27 14.79 -8.97
N GLY A 46 7.14 14.14 -9.17
CA GLY A 46 5.90 14.34 -8.42
C GLY A 46 4.73 13.69 -9.13
N THR A 47 3.62 13.54 -8.42
CA THR A 47 2.43 12.83 -8.93
C THR A 47 1.82 13.51 -10.15
N ALA A 48 1.71 14.83 -10.15
CA ALA A 48 1.22 15.59 -11.30
C ALA A 48 2.25 15.66 -12.44
N ASN A 49 3.54 15.71 -12.13
CA ASN A 49 4.59 15.66 -13.15
C ASN A 49 4.57 14.34 -13.92
N ALA A 50 4.29 13.22 -13.25
CA ALA A 50 4.15 11.92 -13.91
C ALA A 50 3.03 11.94 -14.98
N ILE A 51 1.91 12.57 -14.69
CA ILE A 51 0.81 12.72 -15.65
C ILE A 51 1.19 13.69 -16.77
N TYR A 52 1.82 14.82 -16.43
CA TYR A 52 2.28 15.81 -17.42
C TYR A 52 3.22 15.18 -18.46
N GLN A 53 4.16 14.35 -18.04
CA GLN A 53 5.07 13.69 -18.97
C GLN A 53 4.38 12.75 -19.95
N ASN A 54 3.17 12.29 -19.63
CA ASN A 54 2.36 11.38 -20.43
C ASN A 54 1.14 12.06 -21.10
N LEU A 55 1.10 13.40 -21.16
CA LEU A 55 0.00 14.15 -21.78
C LEU A 55 -0.31 13.69 -23.22
N ASN A 56 0.71 13.48 -24.06
CA ASN A 56 0.52 13.05 -25.45
C ASN A 56 -0.21 11.69 -25.54
N TYR A 57 0.06 10.79 -24.59
CA TYR A 57 -0.66 9.52 -24.52
C TYR A 57 -2.14 9.72 -24.19
N MET A 58 -2.45 10.62 -23.26
CA MET A 58 -3.83 10.95 -22.89
C MET A 58 -4.55 11.70 -24.02
N GLU A 59 -3.87 12.62 -24.69
CA GLU A 59 -4.42 13.36 -25.84
C GLU A 59 -4.83 12.43 -26.99
N TYR A 60 -4.11 11.32 -27.19
CA TYR A 60 -4.47 10.33 -28.21
C TYR A 60 -5.92 9.80 -28.01
N TYR A 61 -6.36 9.64 -26.76
CA TYR A 61 -7.71 9.18 -26.43
C TYR A 61 -8.75 10.32 -26.39
N ASN A 62 -8.31 11.57 -26.31
CA ASN A 62 -9.16 12.76 -26.18
C ASN A 62 -10.33 12.56 -25.20
N PRO A 63 -10.07 12.26 -23.93
CA PRO A 63 -11.11 11.96 -22.94
C PRO A 63 -11.90 13.22 -22.58
N ASP A 64 -13.17 13.07 -22.18
CA ASP A 64 -13.94 14.17 -21.57
C ASP A 64 -13.53 14.37 -20.11
N TYR A 65 -13.27 13.25 -19.41
CA TYR A 65 -12.93 13.22 -17.99
C TYR A 65 -11.74 12.30 -17.73
N VAL A 66 -10.98 12.62 -16.70
CA VAL A 66 -9.83 11.82 -16.23
C VAL A 66 -10.01 11.49 -14.77
N LEU A 67 -10.04 10.19 -14.47
CA LEU A 67 -10.01 9.68 -13.11
C LEU A 67 -8.56 9.42 -12.70
N ILE A 68 -8.14 10.01 -11.58
CA ILE A 68 -6.81 9.87 -11.00
C ILE A 68 -6.93 9.11 -9.69
N LEU A 69 -6.11 8.07 -9.52
CA LEU A 69 -6.14 7.17 -8.38
C LEU A 69 -4.74 7.05 -7.77
N GLY A 70 -4.67 7.03 -6.43
CA GLY A 70 -3.49 6.55 -5.71
C GLY A 70 -3.36 5.03 -5.85
N GLY A 71 -2.14 4.52 -5.79
CA GLY A 71 -1.85 3.09 -5.97
C GLY A 71 -1.74 2.29 -4.67
N ASP A 72 -1.80 2.95 -3.52
CA ASP A 72 -1.53 2.39 -2.19
C ASP A 72 -2.71 2.50 -1.21
N HIS A 73 -3.92 2.68 -1.74
CA HIS A 73 -5.13 2.77 -0.94
C HIS A 73 -5.99 1.51 -1.07
N ILE A 74 -6.59 1.08 0.03
CA ILE A 74 -7.50 -0.07 0.08
C ILE A 74 -8.93 0.43 0.24
N TYR A 75 -9.77 0.20 -0.77
CA TYR A 75 -11.19 0.59 -0.78
C TYR A 75 -11.93 -0.09 -1.95
N LYS A 76 -13.26 0.01 -1.96
CA LYS A 76 -14.10 -0.31 -3.10
C LYS A 76 -14.99 0.89 -3.40
N MET A 77 -14.94 1.45 -4.60
CA MET A 77 -15.75 2.59 -5.00
C MET A 77 -16.34 2.38 -6.39
N ASP A 78 -17.61 2.67 -6.55
CA ASP A 78 -18.23 2.83 -7.87
C ASP A 78 -17.92 4.24 -8.41
N TYR A 79 -16.94 4.31 -9.29
CA TYR A 79 -16.53 5.57 -9.89
C TYR A 79 -17.60 6.19 -10.81
N GLN A 80 -18.58 5.40 -11.28
CA GLN A 80 -19.68 5.94 -12.05
C GLN A 80 -20.54 6.89 -11.21
N VAL A 81 -20.80 6.53 -9.94
CA VAL A 81 -21.55 7.40 -9.00
C VAL A 81 -20.81 8.72 -8.79
N MET A 82 -19.48 8.67 -8.61
CA MET A 82 -18.65 9.87 -8.49
C MET A 82 -18.65 10.71 -9.78
N LEU A 83 -18.62 10.08 -10.94
CA LEU A 83 -18.69 10.78 -12.24
C LEU A 83 -20.05 11.41 -12.46
N ASP A 84 -21.14 10.76 -12.08
CA ASP A 84 -22.49 11.32 -12.19
C ASP A 84 -22.66 12.53 -11.25
N PHE A 85 -22.09 12.46 -10.04
CA PHE A 85 -22.00 13.61 -9.14
C PHE A 85 -21.20 14.77 -9.77
N HIS A 86 -20.05 14.48 -10.38
CA HIS A 86 -19.22 15.46 -11.09
C HIS A 86 -20.03 16.18 -12.19
N LYS A 87 -20.76 15.42 -13.01
CA LYS A 87 -21.59 15.95 -14.08
C LYS A 87 -22.78 16.76 -13.56
N ALA A 88 -23.47 16.26 -12.54
CA ALA A 88 -24.64 16.90 -11.95
C ALA A 88 -24.30 18.29 -11.37
N ASN A 89 -23.12 18.43 -10.76
CA ASN A 89 -22.65 19.71 -10.22
C ASN A 89 -21.93 20.58 -11.26
N HIS A 90 -21.82 20.13 -12.52
CA HIS A 90 -21.01 20.78 -13.54
C HIS A 90 -19.59 21.08 -13.02
N ALA A 91 -19.03 20.18 -12.26
CA ALA A 91 -17.74 20.35 -11.61
C ALA A 91 -16.60 20.43 -12.64
N ASP A 92 -15.57 21.18 -12.33
CA ASP A 92 -14.30 21.18 -13.05
C ASP A 92 -13.37 20.12 -12.45
N ILE A 93 -13.48 19.95 -11.12
CA ILE A 93 -12.78 18.92 -10.34
C ILE A 93 -13.74 18.34 -9.31
N THR A 94 -13.74 17.03 -9.14
CA THR A 94 -14.38 16.35 -8.01
C THR A 94 -13.32 15.57 -7.25
N MET A 95 -13.23 15.78 -5.95
CA MET A 95 -12.33 15.09 -5.05
C MET A 95 -13.12 14.15 -4.15
N ALA A 96 -12.76 12.87 -4.12
CA ALA A 96 -13.33 11.96 -3.13
C ALA A 96 -12.76 12.29 -1.74
N THR A 97 -13.64 12.35 -0.76
CA THR A 97 -13.34 12.73 0.62
C THR A 97 -13.96 11.74 1.60
N ILE A 98 -13.35 11.61 2.77
CA ILE A 98 -13.85 10.76 3.85
C ILE A 98 -13.62 11.47 5.19
N PRO A 99 -14.58 11.42 6.14
CA PRO A 99 -14.34 11.90 7.48
C PRO A 99 -13.38 10.95 8.22
N VAL A 100 -12.32 11.50 8.80
CA VAL A 100 -11.33 10.77 9.61
C VAL A 100 -11.30 11.33 11.03
N PRO A 101 -10.75 10.61 12.03
CA PRO A 101 -10.46 11.20 13.34
C PRO A 101 -9.58 12.45 13.18
N ILE A 102 -9.89 13.51 13.94
CA ILE A 102 -9.20 14.80 13.79
C ILE A 102 -7.69 14.69 14.06
N GLU A 103 -7.31 13.75 14.93
CA GLU A 103 -5.93 13.46 15.29
C GLU A 103 -5.13 12.89 14.11
N GLU A 104 -5.80 12.23 13.17
CA GLU A 104 -5.19 11.66 11.98
C GLU A 104 -5.24 12.60 10.77
N ALA A 105 -6.07 13.63 10.81
CA ALA A 105 -6.33 14.51 9.67
C ALA A 105 -5.07 15.24 9.16
N SER A 106 -4.08 15.47 10.04
CA SER A 106 -2.78 16.06 9.66
C SER A 106 -1.95 15.23 8.68
N ARG A 107 -2.28 13.94 8.52
CA ARG A 107 -1.61 13.05 7.56
C ARG A 107 -2.09 13.25 6.13
N PHE A 108 -3.24 13.88 5.94
CA PHE A 108 -3.94 14.00 4.66
C PHE A 108 -4.13 15.46 4.24
N GLY A 109 -4.45 15.67 2.98
CA GLY A 109 -5.06 16.91 2.56
C GLY A 109 -6.46 17.01 3.15
N VAL A 110 -6.82 18.16 3.74
CA VAL A 110 -8.15 18.37 4.33
C VAL A 110 -8.88 19.50 3.62
N CYS A 111 -10.20 19.39 3.52
CA CYS A 111 -11.00 20.41 2.90
C CYS A 111 -12.13 20.91 3.80
N ILE A 112 -12.53 22.17 3.56
CA ILE A 112 -13.72 22.82 4.14
C ILE A 112 -14.69 23.04 3.00
N THR A 113 -15.93 22.61 3.17
CA THR A 113 -16.99 22.72 2.14
C THR A 113 -18.14 23.58 2.61
N ASP A 114 -18.91 24.10 1.66
CA ASP A 114 -20.23 24.63 1.94
C ASP A 114 -21.32 23.54 1.93
N ASP A 115 -22.58 23.96 2.17
CA ASP A 115 -23.75 23.06 2.19
C ASP A 115 -24.03 22.37 0.84
N THR A 116 -23.40 22.82 -0.25
CA THR A 116 -23.50 22.23 -1.59
C THR A 116 -22.35 21.28 -1.91
N HIS A 117 -21.50 20.97 -0.92
CA HIS A 117 -20.25 20.22 -1.07
C HIS A 117 -19.19 20.91 -1.94
N ARG A 118 -19.33 22.20 -2.24
CA ARG A 118 -18.28 22.94 -2.92
C ARG A 118 -17.12 23.18 -1.96
N ILE A 119 -15.89 22.92 -2.40
CA ILE A 119 -14.69 23.15 -1.62
C ILE A 119 -14.39 24.64 -1.56
N LEU A 120 -14.40 25.19 -0.36
CA LEU A 120 -14.09 26.59 -0.06
C LEU A 120 -12.61 26.76 0.28
N GLU A 121 -12.00 25.78 0.95
CA GLU A 121 -10.60 25.78 1.35
C GLU A 121 -10.04 24.36 1.26
N PHE A 122 -8.77 24.26 0.90
CA PHE A 122 -8.02 23.01 0.88
C PHE A 122 -6.64 23.25 1.48
N GLU A 123 -6.22 22.40 2.41
CA GLU A 123 -4.92 22.46 3.07
C GLU A 123 -4.23 21.09 2.97
N GLU A 124 -3.05 21.03 2.37
CA GLU A 124 -2.28 19.80 2.24
C GLU A 124 -1.47 19.53 3.51
N LYS A 125 -1.83 18.47 4.24
CA LYS A 125 -1.15 17.99 5.45
C LYS A 125 -0.90 19.09 6.50
N PRO A 126 -1.95 19.78 6.97
CA PRO A 126 -1.79 20.85 7.93
C PRO A 126 -1.37 20.32 9.30
N GLU A 127 -0.49 21.06 10.01
CA GLU A 127 -0.10 20.71 11.39
C GLU A 127 -1.27 20.79 12.36
N HIS A 128 -2.19 21.73 12.12
CA HIS A 128 -3.39 21.94 12.92
C HIS A 128 -4.63 21.91 12.02
N PRO A 129 -5.18 20.74 11.72
CA PRO A 129 -6.30 20.60 10.80
C PRO A 129 -7.57 21.29 11.34
N ARG A 130 -8.21 22.12 10.50
CA ARG A 130 -9.45 22.81 10.82
C ARG A 130 -10.70 22.03 10.41
N SER A 131 -10.51 20.91 9.70
CA SER A 131 -11.55 20.01 9.25
C SER A 131 -11.06 18.57 9.39
N ASN A 132 -11.99 17.66 9.53
CA ASN A 132 -11.73 16.23 9.52
C ASN A 132 -12.11 15.57 8.19
N LEU A 133 -12.51 16.36 7.19
CA LEU A 133 -12.86 15.86 5.85
C LEU A 133 -11.58 15.70 5.03
N ALA A 134 -11.04 14.49 5.02
CA ALA A 134 -9.77 14.16 4.38
C ALA A 134 -9.94 13.82 2.91
N SER A 135 -9.00 14.25 2.08
CA SER A 135 -8.87 13.82 0.68
C SER A 135 -8.40 12.38 0.61
N MET A 136 -9.09 11.57 -0.16
CA MET A 136 -8.69 10.19 -0.44
C MET A 136 -7.61 10.08 -1.54
N GLY A 137 -7.13 11.18 -2.11
CA GLY A 137 -6.21 11.14 -3.26
C GLY A 137 -6.86 10.61 -4.54
N ILE A 138 -8.17 10.66 -4.63
CA ILE A 138 -8.98 10.22 -5.77
C ILE A 138 -9.66 11.44 -6.38
N TYR A 139 -9.42 11.68 -7.66
CA TYR A 139 -9.90 12.89 -8.34
C TYR A 139 -10.55 12.55 -9.68
N ILE A 140 -11.66 13.23 -10.01
CA ILE A 140 -12.17 13.34 -11.37
C ILE A 140 -11.93 14.76 -11.84
N PHE A 141 -11.23 14.91 -12.94
CA PHE A 141 -11.01 16.18 -13.63
C PHE A 141 -11.75 16.20 -14.96
N SER A 142 -12.37 17.33 -15.28
CA SER A 142 -12.67 17.66 -16.67
C SER A 142 -11.36 17.81 -17.45
N TRP A 143 -11.22 17.12 -18.59
CA TRP A 143 -9.94 17.04 -19.31
C TRP A 143 -9.31 18.39 -19.65
N PRO A 144 -10.06 19.39 -20.15
CA PRO A 144 -9.48 20.71 -20.47
C PRO A 144 -8.85 21.39 -19.25
N VAL A 145 -9.49 21.25 -18.07
CA VAL A 145 -9.03 21.84 -16.80
C VAL A 145 -7.72 21.19 -16.35
N LEU A 146 -7.66 19.86 -16.35
CA LEU A 146 -6.44 19.12 -16.00
C LEU A 146 -5.29 19.46 -16.94
N LYS A 147 -5.54 19.40 -18.25
CA LYS A 147 -4.52 19.67 -19.26
C LYS A 147 -3.92 21.05 -19.09
N GLU A 148 -4.76 22.07 -18.92
CA GLU A 148 -4.33 23.45 -18.73
C GLU A 148 -3.48 23.59 -17.46
N ALA A 149 -3.95 23.06 -16.32
CA ALA A 149 -3.21 23.12 -15.05
C ALA A 149 -1.83 22.45 -15.16
N LEU A 150 -1.75 21.28 -15.78
CA LEU A 150 -0.49 20.57 -15.99
C LEU A 150 0.48 21.35 -16.88
N ILE A 151 -0.01 22.01 -17.94
CA ILE A 151 0.84 22.82 -18.83
C ILE A 151 1.33 24.08 -18.12
N GLN A 152 0.50 24.75 -17.35
CA GLN A 152 0.87 25.95 -16.60
C GLN A 152 1.91 25.67 -15.52
N LEU A 153 1.81 24.51 -14.86
CA LEU A 153 2.70 24.11 -13.78
C LEU A 153 3.84 23.17 -14.23
N LYS A 154 4.10 23.05 -15.55
CA LYS A 154 5.10 22.12 -16.10
C LYS A 154 6.52 22.33 -15.55
N ASP A 155 6.87 23.58 -15.27
CA ASP A 155 8.20 23.96 -14.78
C ASP A 155 8.29 23.92 -13.23
N GLN A 156 7.17 23.59 -12.55
CA GLN A 156 7.12 23.44 -11.10
C GLN A 156 7.85 22.16 -10.70
N LYS A 157 9.00 22.29 -10.04
CA LYS A 157 9.75 21.15 -9.52
C LYS A 157 8.97 20.40 -8.46
N GLY A 158 8.89 19.08 -8.59
CA GLY A 158 8.12 18.24 -7.64
C GLY A 158 6.62 18.48 -7.71
N CYS A 159 6.08 18.78 -8.92
CA CYS A 159 4.66 19.08 -9.08
C CYS A 159 3.78 17.94 -8.61
N ASP A 160 2.90 18.26 -7.65
CA ASP A 160 2.02 17.32 -6.95
C ASP A 160 0.58 17.83 -6.99
N PHE A 161 -0.41 16.91 -6.93
CA PHE A 161 -1.82 17.30 -6.99
C PHE A 161 -2.24 18.14 -5.79
N GLY A 162 -1.97 17.68 -4.57
CA GLY A 162 -2.38 18.37 -3.35
C GLY A 162 -1.69 19.71 -3.16
N LYS A 163 -0.37 19.75 -3.40
CA LYS A 163 0.44 20.95 -3.14
C LYS A 163 0.37 22.02 -4.23
N HIS A 164 0.09 21.64 -5.47
CA HIS A 164 0.24 22.55 -6.60
C HIS A 164 -0.98 22.62 -7.50
N ILE A 165 -1.51 21.49 -7.99
CA ILE A 165 -2.62 21.48 -8.95
C ILE A 165 -3.91 21.97 -8.30
N LEU A 166 -4.30 21.43 -7.15
CA LEU A 166 -5.55 21.81 -6.48
C LEU A 166 -5.54 23.29 -6.03
N PRO A 167 -4.47 23.80 -5.37
CA PRO A 167 -4.38 25.22 -5.04
C PRO A 167 -4.45 26.12 -6.27
N TYR A 168 -3.70 25.80 -7.34
CA TYR A 168 -3.74 26.56 -8.59
C TYR A 168 -5.16 26.64 -9.18
N CYS A 169 -5.86 25.51 -9.27
CA CYS A 169 -7.23 25.46 -9.78
C CYS A 169 -8.19 26.22 -8.86
N HIS A 170 -8.01 26.14 -7.55
CA HIS A 170 -8.82 26.86 -6.58
C HIS A 170 -8.64 28.39 -6.72
N GLU A 171 -7.39 28.87 -6.80
CA GLU A 171 -7.08 30.29 -7.01
C GLU A 171 -7.63 30.82 -8.35
N ARG A 172 -7.65 29.99 -9.38
CA ARG A 172 -8.25 30.31 -10.66
C ARG A 172 -9.78 30.45 -10.61
N GLY A 173 -10.41 29.91 -9.56
CA GLY A 173 -11.85 29.93 -9.35
C GLY A 173 -12.62 28.76 -9.97
N ASP A 174 -11.92 27.67 -10.28
CA ASP A 174 -12.53 26.44 -10.77
C ASP A 174 -13.53 25.87 -9.75
N ARG A 175 -14.53 25.16 -10.26
CA ARG A 175 -15.58 24.54 -9.44
C ARG A 175 -15.09 23.21 -8.92
N ILE A 176 -14.58 23.21 -7.69
CA ILE A 176 -14.06 22.03 -7.01
C ILE A 176 -15.10 21.55 -6.01
N PHE A 177 -15.50 20.28 -6.09
CA PHE A 177 -16.49 19.66 -5.22
C PHE A 177 -15.94 18.46 -4.48
N ALA A 178 -16.36 18.29 -3.22
CA ALA A 178 -16.09 17.11 -2.41
C ALA A 178 -17.17 16.05 -2.63
N PHE A 179 -16.79 14.88 -3.07
CA PHE A 179 -17.63 13.69 -3.10
C PHE A 179 -17.39 12.90 -1.82
N GLU A 180 -18.31 12.94 -0.88
CA GLU A 180 -18.18 12.24 0.39
C GLU A 180 -18.40 10.74 0.19
N TYR A 181 -17.37 9.96 0.46
CA TYR A 181 -17.36 8.51 0.38
C TYR A 181 -17.74 7.89 1.71
N ASN A 182 -18.70 6.97 1.69
CA ASN A 182 -19.25 6.31 2.89
C ASN A 182 -18.91 4.81 2.94
N GLY A 183 -17.71 4.43 2.54
CA GLY A 183 -17.25 3.05 2.55
C GLY A 183 -15.96 2.88 3.37
N TYR A 184 -15.43 1.66 3.35
CA TYR A 184 -14.12 1.38 3.92
C TYR A 184 -13.04 2.03 3.05
N TRP A 185 -12.13 2.75 3.69
CA TRP A 185 -10.92 3.28 3.06
C TRP A 185 -9.76 3.28 4.05
N LYS A 186 -8.60 2.82 3.59
CA LYS A 186 -7.36 2.84 4.38
C LYS A 186 -6.17 3.16 3.48
N ASP A 187 -5.38 4.13 3.89
CA ASP A 187 -4.05 4.41 3.37
C ASP A 187 -3.04 3.51 4.08
N VAL A 188 -2.37 2.62 3.33
CA VAL A 188 -1.38 1.68 3.85
C VAL A 188 0.06 2.18 3.70
N GLY A 189 0.26 3.49 3.70
CA GLY A 189 1.55 4.15 3.57
C GLY A 189 2.52 3.96 4.75
N THR A 190 2.11 3.28 5.84
CA THR A 190 2.97 2.91 6.97
C THR A 190 2.89 1.42 7.25
N LEU A 191 3.94 0.85 7.88
CA LEU A 191 3.94 -0.56 8.30
C LEU A 191 2.82 -0.87 9.30
N GLY A 192 2.49 0.09 10.17
CA GLY A 192 1.37 -0.04 11.12
C GLY A 192 0.03 -0.14 10.40
N SER A 193 -0.28 0.81 9.49
CA SER A 193 -1.52 0.78 8.71
C SER A 193 -1.61 -0.48 7.84
N TYR A 194 -0.48 -0.92 7.26
CA TYR A 194 -0.41 -2.16 6.49
C TYR A 194 -0.71 -3.38 7.35
N TRP A 195 -0.10 -3.47 8.54
CA TRP A 195 -0.36 -4.56 9.48
C TRP A 195 -1.82 -4.55 9.95
N GLU A 196 -2.33 -3.41 10.39
CA GLU A 196 -3.72 -3.26 10.84
C GLU A 196 -4.72 -3.66 9.77
N SER A 197 -4.55 -3.19 8.52
CA SER A 197 -5.46 -3.51 7.42
C SER A 197 -5.52 -5.01 7.12
N ASN A 198 -4.40 -5.73 7.30
CA ASN A 198 -4.38 -7.19 7.18
C ASN A 198 -5.08 -7.86 8.38
N MET A 199 -4.87 -7.36 9.60
CA MET A 199 -5.55 -7.91 10.79
C MET A 199 -7.07 -7.69 10.76
N GLU A 200 -7.55 -6.61 10.18
CA GLU A 200 -8.98 -6.35 9.98
C GLU A 200 -9.66 -7.37 9.04
N LEU A 201 -8.90 -8.07 8.20
CA LEU A 201 -9.44 -9.08 7.28
C LEU A 201 -9.74 -10.43 7.95
N ILE A 202 -9.08 -10.74 9.08
CA ILE A 202 -9.19 -12.06 9.72
C ILE A 202 -10.44 -12.25 10.57
N ASP A 203 -11.25 -11.24 10.75
CA ASP A 203 -12.54 -11.37 11.43
C ASP A 203 -13.54 -12.16 10.58
N LEU A 204 -14.44 -12.88 11.23
CA LEU A 204 -15.47 -13.68 10.56
C LEU A 204 -16.35 -12.86 9.60
N ILE A 205 -16.62 -11.62 9.97
CA ILE A 205 -17.32 -10.64 9.13
C ILE A 205 -16.43 -9.38 9.08
N PRO A 206 -15.47 -9.34 8.17
CA PRO A 206 -14.58 -8.20 8.06
C PRO A 206 -15.35 -6.96 7.57
N VAL A 207 -14.95 -5.79 8.05
CA VAL A 207 -15.51 -4.50 7.58
C VAL A 207 -15.26 -4.31 6.09
N PHE A 208 -14.12 -4.80 5.60
CA PHE A 208 -13.77 -4.83 4.19
C PHE A 208 -13.74 -6.28 3.69
N ASN A 209 -14.76 -6.69 2.95
CA ASN A 209 -14.88 -8.06 2.45
C ASN A 209 -14.21 -8.21 1.07
N LEU A 210 -13.10 -8.94 1.02
CA LEU A 210 -12.39 -9.27 -0.23
C LEU A 210 -13.17 -10.27 -1.10
N TYR A 211 -14.05 -11.08 -0.49
CA TYR A 211 -14.74 -12.21 -1.12
C TYR A 211 -16.21 -11.93 -1.43
N GLU A 212 -16.57 -10.64 -1.53
CA GLU A 212 -17.93 -10.24 -1.89
C GLU A 212 -18.32 -10.79 -3.27
N GLU A 213 -19.39 -11.58 -3.33
CA GLU A 213 -19.78 -12.33 -4.53
C GLU A 213 -20.16 -11.41 -5.71
N PHE A 214 -20.84 -10.30 -5.41
CA PHE A 214 -21.38 -9.39 -6.43
C PHE A 214 -20.41 -8.25 -6.79
N TRP A 215 -19.32 -8.09 -6.06
CA TRP A 215 -18.32 -7.07 -6.33
C TRP A 215 -16.92 -7.61 -6.04
N LYS A 216 -16.48 -8.49 -6.91
CA LYS A 216 -15.19 -9.19 -6.79
C LYS A 216 -14.00 -8.25 -7.00
N ILE A 217 -12.97 -8.46 -6.23
CA ILE A 217 -11.64 -7.90 -6.48
C ILE A 217 -10.86 -8.92 -7.31
N TYR A 218 -10.41 -8.49 -8.49
CA TYR A 218 -9.63 -9.33 -9.39
C TYR A 218 -8.13 -9.11 -9.15
N THR A 219 -7.37 -10.19 -9.22
CA THR A 219 -5.91 -10.16 -9.10
C THR A 219 -5.29 -11.25 -9.97
N SER A 220 -3.99 -11.13 -10.24
CA SER A 220 -3.23 -12.21 -10.88
C SER A 220 -2.96 -13.31 -9.85
N ASN A 221 -3.46 -14.50 -10.09
CA ASN A 221 -3.23 -15.67 -9.25
C ASN A 221 -2.33 -16.66 -9.96
N GLU A 222 -1.36 -17.20 -9.25
CA GLU A 222 -0.57 -18.33 -9.68
C GLU A 222 -1.34 -19.63 -9.44
N TRP A 223 -1.12 -20.63 -10.31
CA TRP A 223 -1.65 -21.97 -10.11
C TRP A 223 -0.78 -22.68 -9.06
N ILE A 224 -1.28 -22.74 -7.81
CA ILE A 224 -0.60 -23.38 -6.68
C ILE A 224 -1.48 -24.53 -6.20
N ARG A 225 -0.85 -25.59 -5.68
CA ARG A 225 -1.54 -26.74 -5.07
C ARG A 225 -2.41 -26.27 -3.88
N PRO A 226 -3.44 -27.03 -3.47
CA PRO A 226 -4.13 -26.78 -2.21
C PRO A 226 -3.16 -26.82 -1.00
N GLN A 227 -3.53 -26.14 0.08
CA GLN A 227 -2.80 -26.16 1.33
C GLN A 227 -2.86 -27.55 2.01
N TYR A 228 -1.81 -27.90 2.72
CA TYR A 228 -1.72 -29.06 3.61
C TYR A 228 -1.67 -28.61 5.08
N ILE A 229 -2.56 -29.14 5.89
CA ILE A 229 -2.61 -28.87 7.32
C ILE A 229 -2.39 -30.20 8.03
N ALA A 230 -1.33 -30.30 8.83
CA ALA A 230 -0.99 -31.49 9.60
C ALA A 230 -2.02 -31.74 10.73
N GLY A 231 -2.15 -32.99 11.14
CA GLY A 231 -3.17 -33.38 12.12
C GLY A 231 -2.98 -32.74 13.51
N ASP A 232 -1.75 -32.37 13.85
CA ASP A 232 -1.40 -31.72 15.13
C ASP A 232 -1.27 -30.19 15.01
N ALA A 233 -1.47 -29.61 13.83
CA ALA A 233 -1.45 -28.19 13.63
C ALA A 233 -2.66 -27.51 14.29
N VAL A 234 -2.43 -26.31 14.83
CA VAL A 234 -3.49 -25.49 15.46
C VAL A 234 -3.68 -24.21 14.65
N ILE A 235 -4.89 -23.97 14.19
CA ILE A 235 -5.20 -22.74 13.44
C ILE A 235 -6.39 -22.05 14.12
N ASP A 236 -6.17 -20.78 14.49
CA ASP A 236 -7.18 -19.93 15.10
C ASP A 236 -7.13 -18.52 14.46
N LYS A 237 -8.27 -18.09 13.88
CA LYS A 237 -8.40 -16.79 13.21
C LYS A 237 -7.28 -16.50 12.18
N ALA A 238 -7.20 -17.27 11.12
CA ALA A 238 -6.19 -17.08 10.09
C ALA A 238 -6.79 -17.03 8.69
N ILE A 239 -6.21 -16.18 7.82
CA ILE A 239 -6.41 -16.23 6.38
C ILE A 239 -5.13 -16.81 5.78
N MET A 240 -5.28 -17.80 4.88
CA MET A 240 -4.14 -18.48 4.27
C MET A 240 -4.33 -18.60 2.77
N GLY A 241 -3.24 -18.36 2.03
CA GLY A 241 -3.16 -18.60 0.59
C GLY A 241 -3.00 -20.09 0.25
N ASP A 242 -3.09 -20.40 -1.03
CA ASP A 242 -2.90 -21.75 -1.55
C ASP A 242 -1.45 -22.23 -1.38
N GLY A 243 -1.26 -23.55 -1.37
CA GLY A 243 0.07 -24.19 -1.35
C GLY A 243 0.76 -24.26 0.01
N CYS A 244 0.18 -23.69 1.05
CA CYS A 244 0.78 -23.70 2.38
C CYS A 244 0.93 -25.10 2.95
N GLU A 245 1.99 -25.33 3.73
CA GLU A 245 2.21 -26.53 4.55
C GLU A 245 2.32 -26.10 6.02
N ILE A 246 1.32 -26.44 6.82
CA ILE A 246 1.22 -25.99 8.21
C ILE A 246 1.35 -27.20 9.15
N TYR A 247 2.45 -27.26 9.90
CA TYR A 247 2.73 -28.28 10.91
C TYR A 247 2.73 -27.70 12.34
N GLY A 248 2.76 -26.37 12.48
CA GLY A 248 2.81 -25.64 13.74
C GLY A 248 1.48 -24.97 14.10
N GLU A 249 1.56 -23.89 14.89
CA GLU A 249 0.42 -23.13 15.36
C GLU A 249 0.36 -21.76 14.66
N VAL A 250 -0.86 -21.35 14.24
CA VAL A 250 -1.13 -20.05 13.61
C VAL A 250 -2.32 -19.41 14.30
N HIS A 251 -2.10 -18.21 14.87
CA HIS A 251 -3.11 -17.45 15.59
C HIS A 251 -3.17 -16.02 15.05
N SER A 252 -4.37 -15.50 14.79
CA SER A 252 -4.62 -14.11 14.40
C SER A 252 -3.64 -13.61 13.32
N SER A 253 -3.45 -14.38 12.25
CA SER A 253 -2.38 -14.10 11.27
C SER A 253 -2.86 -14.22 9.82
N VAL A 254 -2.17 -13.48 8.94
CA VAL A 254 -2.38 -13.56 7.49
C VAL A 254 -1.17 -14.26 6.87
N ILE A 255 -1.41 -15.38 6.19
CA ILE A 255 -0.40 -16.24 5.60
C ILE A 255 -0.57 -16.20 4.07
N GLY A 256 0.46 -15.81 3.36
CA GLY A 256 0.52 -15.81 1.91
C GLY A 256 0.54 -17.23 1.31
N SER A 257 0.73 -17.33 0.02
CA SER A 257 0.78 -18.61 -0.69
C SER A 257 2.14 -19.30 -0.56
N ASP A 258 2.17 -20.63 -0.65
CA ASP A 258 3.39 -21.47 -0.61
C ASP A 258 4.27 -21.27 0.64
N VAL A 259 3.64 -20.92 1.77
CA VAL A 259 4.34 -20.77 3.07
C VAL A 259 4.47 -22.11 3.77
N VAL A 260 5.62 -22.35 4.38
CA VAL A 260 5.84 -23.52 5.23
C VAL A 260 6.05 -23.08 6.68
N ILE A 261 5.23 -23.61 7.59
CA ILE A 261 5.35 -23.41 9.04
C ILE A 261 5.63 -24.78 9.66
N GLU A 262 6.88 -24.97 10.11
CA GLU A 262 7.39 -26.25 10.59
C GLU A 262 6.82 -26.64 11.96
N GLU A 263 7.07 -27.88 12.38
CA GLU A 263 6.61 -28.47 13.63
C GLU A 263 7.07 -27.67 14.87
N GLY A 264 6.14 -27.40 15.78
CA GLY A 264 6.40 -26.64 17.01
C GLY A 264 6.57 -25.12 16.80
N ALA A 265 6.54 -24.65 15.56
CA ALA A 265 6.54 -23.21 15.31
C ALA A 265 5.21 -22.57 15.71
N VAL A 266 5.27 -21.33 16.22
CA VAL A 266 4.09 -20.57 16.67
C VAL A 266 4.10 -19.19 16.02
N VAL A 267 3.06 -18.87 15.25
CA VAL A 267 2.90 -17.59 14.58
C VAL A 267 1.69 -16.86 15.14
N ARG A 268 1.90 -15.62 15.67
CA ARG A 268 0.84 -14.81 16.28
C ARG A 268 0.86 -13.39 15.71
N ASP A 269 -0.33 -12.82 15.49
CA ASP A 269 -0.55 -11.42 15.09
C ASP A 269 0.39 -10.95 13.95
N SER A 270 0.68 -11.85 13.01
CA SER A 270 1.77 -11.70 12.04
C SER A 270 1.28 -11.80 10.60
N ILE A 271 2.04 -11.19 9.70
CA ILE A 271 1.86 -11.29 8.25
C ILE A 271 3.05 -12.07 7.69
N ILE A 272 2.80 -13.23 7.10
CA ILE A 272 3.81 -14.04 6.43
C ILE A 272 3.53 -14.01 4.94
N MET A 273 4.40 -13.41 4.16
CA MET A 273 4.22 -13.30 2.71
C MET A 273 4.62 -14.58 1.98
N ASN A 274 4.34 -14.63 0.68
CA ASN A 274 4.48 -15.80 -0.16
C ASN A 274 5.85 -16.47 -0.07
N SER A 275 5.85 -17.80 -0.13
CA SER A 275 7.05 -18.66 -0.19
C SER A 275 8.02 -18.51 0.99
N ALA A 276 7.57 -17.90 2.09
CA ALA A 276 8.38 -17.83 3.31
C ALA A 276 8.39 -19.17 4.04
N ARG A 277 9.48 -19.45 4.77
CA ARG A 277 9.68 -20.69 5.55
C ARG A 277 10.01 -20.34 6.99
N ILE A 278 9.24 -20.91 7.92
CA ILE A 278 9.39 -20.72 9.36
C ILE A 278 9.86 -22.04 9.96
N GLY A 279 11.07 -22.04 10.49
CA GLY A 279 11.74 -23.23 11.03
C GLY A 279 11.11 -23.75 12.32
N LYS A 280 11.49 -24.98 12.71
CA LYS A 280 10.96 -25.70 13.87
C LYS A 280 11.11 -24.90 15.17
N ASN A 281 10.09 -25.00 16.03
CA ASN A 281 10.07 -24.37 17.37
C ASN A 281 10.29 -22.84 17.35
N THR A 282 10.16 -22.18 16.20
CA THR A 282 10.32 -20.72 16.07
C THR A 282 9.04 -20.02 16.48
N VAL A 283 9.18 -18.94 17.26
CA VAL A 283 8.05 -18.12 17.70
C VAL A 283 8.10 -16.77 17.01
N LEU A 284 7.03 -16.43 16.31
CA LEU A 284 6.83 -15.12 15.71
C LEU A 284 5.66 -14.41 16.40
N ASP A 285 5.89 -13.19 16.85
CA ASP A 285 4.88 -12.33 17.45
C ASP A 285 4.96 -10.93 16.85
N ARG A 286 3.87 -10.43 16.27
CA ARG A 286 3.78 -9.13 15.60
C ARG A 286 4.90 -8.92 14.56
N ALA A 287 5.04 -9.87 13.64
CA ALA A 287 6.07 -9.85 12.61
C ALA A 287 5.47 -9.67 11.21
N ILE A 288 6.19 -8.95 10.35
CA ILE A 288 5.96 -8.90 8.91
C ILE A 288 7.16 -9.60 8.27
N ILE A 289 6.94 -10.79 7.72
CA ILE A 289 7.95 -11.58 7.04
C ILE A 289 7.72 -11.48 5.53
N ALA A 290 8.62 -10.82 4.82
CA ALA A 290 8.47 -10.62 3.39
C ALA A 290 8.75 -11.89 2.57
N GLU A 291 8.38 -11.84 1.30
CA GLU A 291 8.39 -12.93 0.34
C GLU A 291 9.73 -13.66 0.28
N GLY A 292 9.67 -15.01 0.26
CA GLY A 292 10.83 -15.87 0.07
C GLY A 292 11.84 -15.89 1.21
N SER A 293 11.47 -15.32 2.37
CA SER A 293 12.36 -15.29 3.53
C SER A 293 12.41 -16.63 4.25
N ILE A 294 13.57 -16.96 4.85
CA ILE A 294 13.81 -18.17 5.60
C ILE A 294 14.18 -17.80 7.03
N ILE A 295 13.34 -18.18 7.97
CA ILE A 295 13.58 -18.03 9.40
C ILE A 295 14.03 -19.39 9.94
N GLY A 296 15.18 -19.44 10.58
CA GLY A 296 15.78 -20.64 11.12
C GLY A 296 14.96 -21.30 12.22
N GLU A 297 15.48 -22.41 12.76
CA GLU A 297 14.86 -23.15 13.87
C GLU A 297 15.15 -22.47 15.21
N ASN A 298 14.24 -22.66 16.19
CA ASN A 298 14.39 -22.18 17.59
C ASN A 298 14.63 -20.66 17.69
N CYS A 299 14.11 -19.88 16.75
CA CYS A 299 14.17 -18.42 16.78
C CYS A 299 13.01 -17.83 17.58
N VAL A 300 13.20 -16.61 18.10
CA VAL A 300 12.14 -15.83 18.75
C VAL A 300 12.15 -14.42 18.15
N LEU A 301 11.10 -14.05 17.42
CA LEU A 301 10.94 -12.74 16.83
C LEU A 301 9.77 -12.02 17.51
N GLY A 302 9.98 -10.76 17.91
CA GLY A 302 9.03 -9.97 18.67
C GLY A 302 9.25 -10.02 20.19
N ALA A 303 10.44 -10.40 20.62
CA ALA A 303 10.79 -10.45 22.05
C ALA A 303 11.04 -9.06 22.66
N GLY A 304 10.97 -8.97 23.98
CA GLY A 304 11.38 -7.81 24.75
C GLY A 304 10.29 -6.78 25.00
N GLU A 305 10.70 -5.59 25.41
CA GLU A 305 9.82 -4.49 25.81
C GLU A 305 9.17 -3.80 24.60
N ASP A 306 8.00 -3.24 24.82
CA ASP A 306 7.28 -2.43 23.85
C ASP A 306 7.88 -1.03 23.71
N ASP A 307 7.55 -0.36 22.60
CA ASP A 307 7.81 1.06 22.36
C ASP A 307 9.27 1.52 22.39
N ILE A 308 10.24 0.60 22.26
CA ILE A 308 11.63 0.98 22.04
C ILE A 308 11.76 1.54 20.62
N PRO A 309 12.14 2.82 20.43
CA PRO A 309 12.20 3.42 19.10
C PRO A 309 13.34 2.81 18.26
N ASN A 310 13.08 2.63 16.96
CA ASN A 310 14.13 2.19 16.05
C ASN A 310 15.20 3.27 15.89
N LYS A 311 16.48 2.87 16.00
CA LYS A 311 17.62 3.81 15.98
C LYS A 311 17.88 4.45 14.61
N LEU A 312 17.52 3.77 13.52
CA LEU A 312 17.79 4.25 12.17
C LEU A 312 16.62 5.03 11.59
N LYS A 313 15.39 4.50 11.73
CA LYS A 313 14.17 5.08 11.16
C LYS A 313 12.98 4.86 12.13
N PRO A 314 12.87 5.65 13.21
CA PRO A 314 11.84 5.47 14.22
C PRO A 314 10.41 5.66 13.68
N ASP A 315 10.24 6.50 12.66
CA ASP A 315 8.94 6.75 12.05
C ASP A 315 8.48 5.63 11.09
N VAL A 316 9.41 4.75 10.67
CA VAL A 316 9.13 3.66 9.73
C VAL A 316 9.01 2.34 10.49
N TYR A 317 10.04 1.96 11.24
CA TYR A 317 10.10 0.71 11.99
C TYR A 317 9.59 0.92 13.41
N ALA A 318 8.29 0.90 13.54
CA ALA A 318 7.55 1.23 14.74
C ALA A 318 6.43 0.21 15.01
N PHE A 319 5.49 0.55 15.86
CA PHE A 319 4.27 -0.23 16.14
C PHE A 319 4.52 -1.60 16.79
N ASN A 320 5.69 -1.76 17.42
CA ASN A 320 6.14 -3.03 18.02
C ASN A 320 6.25 -4.19 17.01
N LEU A 321 6.48 -3.89 15.74
CA LEU A 321 6.61 -4.84 14.65
C LEU A 321 8.07 -5.27 14.45
N VAL A 322 8.27 -6.55 14.14
CA VAL A 322 9.51 -7.05 13.54
C VAL A 322 9.32 -7.08 12.03
N THR A 323 10.18 -6.40 11.29
CA THR A 323 10.09 -6.33 9.83
C THR A 323 11.26 -7.07 9.19
N VAL A 324 10.95 -8.12 8.43
CA VAL A 324 11.96 -8.92 7.71
C VAL A 324 11.76 -8.69 6.21
N GLY A 325 12.81 -8.23 5.54
CA GLY A 325 12.84 -7.93 4.11
C GLY A 325 12.78 -9.18 3.23
N GLU A 326 12.56 -9.00 1.93
CA GLU A 326 12.46 -10.09 0.95
C GLU A 326 13.72 -10.97 0.92
N LYS A 327 13.51 -12.28 0.75
CA LYS A 327 14.58 -13.29 0.60
C LYS A 327 15.63 -13.24 1.71
N THR A 328 15.26 -12.69 2.86
CA THR A 328 16.12 -12.62 4.03
C THR A 328 16.28 -14.01 4.63
N VAL A 329 17.50 -14.31 5.05
CA VAL A 329 17.81 -15.54 5.79
C VAL A 329 18.22 -15.16 7.22
N ILE A 330 17.49 -15.69 8.20
CA ILE A 330 17.82 -15.58 9.64
C ILE A 330 18.29 -16.96 10.11
N PRO A 331 19.50 -17.08 10.70
CA PRO A 331 20.03 -18.36 11.17
C PRO A 331 19.29 -18.90 12.41
N ASP A 332 19.52 -20.16 12.75
CA ASP A 332 18.90 -20.82 13.90
C ASP A 332 19.25 -20.17 15.25
N GLY A 333 18.31 -20.21 16.17
CA GLY A 333 18.54 -19.85 17.59
C GLY A 333 18.67 -18.35 17.87
N VAL A 334 18.21 -17.49 16.96
CA VAL A 334 18.31 -16.04 17.12
C VAL A 334 17.08 -15.46 17.80
N THR A 335 17.31 -14.53 18.74
CA THR A 335 16.25 -13.72 19.38
C THR A 335 16.27 -12.31 18.84
N ILE A 336 15.11 -11.83 18.36
CA ILE A 336 14.95 -10.51 17.73
C ILE A 336 13.89 -9.71 18.48
N GLY A 337 14.26 -8.51 18.89
CA GLY A 337 13.40 -7.58 19.59
C GLY A 337 12.43 -6.83 18.67
N LYS A 338 11.50 -6.08 19.28
CA LYS A 338 10.46 -5.27 18.60
C LYS A 338 11.03 -4.03 17.92
N ASN A 339 10.30 -3.47 16.99
CA ASN A 339 10.68 -2.27 16.20
C ASN A 339 12.03 -2.44 15.48
N THR A 340 12.30 -3.65 14.97
CA THR A 340 13.51 -4.01 14.26
C THR A 340 13.28 -4.17 12.77
N ALA A 341 14.33 -3.99 11.98
CA ALA A 341 14.34 -4.26 10.56
C ALA A 341 15.55 -5.12 10.17
N ILE A 342 15.30 -6.22 9.46
CA ILE A 342 16.32 -7.15 9.03
C ILE A 342 16.17 -7.38 7.51
N ALA A 343 17.28 -7.31 6.77
CA ALA A 343 17.30 -7.65 5.35
C ALA A 343 18.62 -8.30 4.92
N GLY A 344 18.52 -9.20 3.95
CA GLY A 344 19.64 -9.92 3.34
C GLY A 344 19.95 -11.25 4.03
N LYS A 345 21.01 -11.93 3.57
CA LYS A 345 21.43 -13.22 4.10
C LYS A 345 22.30 -13.03 5.33
N THR A 346 21.70 -13.11 6.50
CA THR A 346 22.42 -12.99 7.76
C THR A 346 22.97 -14.33 8.23
N THR A 347 24.00 -14.29 9.06
CA THR A 347 24.66 -15.44 9.68
C THR A 347 24.70 -15.24 11.19
N ILE A 348 25.00 -16.28 11.94
CA ILE A 348 25.02 -16.20 13.42
C ILE A 348 26.01 -15.15 13.94
N ASP A 349 27.09 -14.90 13.21
CA ASP A 349 28.11 -13.89 13.56
C ASP A 349 27.56 -12.44 13.50
N ASP A 350 26.43 -12.23 12.87
CA ASP A 350 25.76 -10.91 12.79
C ASP A 350 24.94 -10.61 14.04
N TYR A 351 24.75 -11.59 14.92
CA TYR A 351 23.90 -11.50 16.12
C TYR A 351 24.76 -11.72 17.39
N PRO A 352 25.30 -10.65 17.99
CA PRO A 352 26.00 -10.76 19.26
C PRO A 352 25.11 -11.46 20.31
N ASP A 353 25.67 -12.46 21.00
CA ASP A 353 24.93 -13.28 21.95
C ASP A 353 23.62 -13.89 21.37
N ASN A 354 23.60 -14.19 20.06
CA ASN A 354 22.44 -14.65 19.30
C ASN A 354 21.24 -13.72 19.40
N THR A 355 21.46 -12.41 19.56
CA THR A 355 20.38 -11.46 19.81
C THR A 355 20.51 -10.22 18.92
N LEU A 356 19.38 -9.75 18.39
CA LEU A 356 19.20 -8.41 17.87
C LEU A 356 18.25 -7.65 18.81
N ALA A 357 18.75 -6.66 19.52
CA ALA A 357 17.96 -5.92 20.50
C ALA A 357 16.83 -5.11 19.85
N GLY A 358 15.78 -4.81 20.63
CA GLY A 358 14.70 -3.93 20.18
C GLY A 358 15.21 -2.59 19.65
N GLY A 359 14.61 -2.09 18.57
CA GLY A 359 14.98 -0.84 17.92
C GLY A 359 16.23 -0.91 17.03
N GLU A 360 16.86 -2.06 16.86
CA GLU A 360 18.03 -2.21 15.98
C GLU A 360 17.63 -2.46 14.52
N THR A 361 18.58 -2.20 13.62
CA THR A 361 18.43 -2.47 12.18
C THR A 361 19.65 -3.21 11.66
N LEU A 362 19.42 -4.35 11.01
CA LEU A 362 20.46 -5.19 10.39
C LEU A 362 20.15 -5.38 8.91
N ILE A 363 20.81 -4.59 8.05
CA ILE A 363 20.65 -4.66 6.60
C ILE A 363 21.99 -4.99 5.97
N LYS A 364 22.08 -6.13 5.30
CA LYS A 364 23.28 -6.52 4.54
C LYS A 364 23.22 -5.98 3.12
N ALA A 365 24.22 -5.22 2.74
CA ALA A 365 24.35 -4.68 1.38
C ALA A 365 24.66 -5.80 0.38
N GLY A 366 23.96 -5.85 -0.72
CA GLY A 366 24.22 -6.72 -1.87
C GLY A 366 23.11 -7.70 -2.25
N ASP A 367 22.06 -7.83 -1.47
CA ASP A 367 20.93 -8.75 -1.72
C ASP A 367 19.56 -8.03 -1.86
N MET A 368 19.57 -6.72 -2.20
CA MET A 368 18.33 -5.96 -2.52
C MET A 368 18.03 -5.97 -4.01
#